data_c3b51f6d022a92580991eb2c36cdf728
#
_entry.id   c3b51f6d022a92580991eb2c36cdf728
#
_cell.length_a   1.000
_cell.length_b   1.000
_cell.length_c   1.000
_cell.angle_alpha   90.00
_cell.angle_beta   90.00
_cell.angle_gamma   90.00
#
_symmetry.space_group_name_H-M   'P 1'
#
loop_
_entity.id
_entity.type
_entity.pdbx_description
1 polymer ?
#
loop_
_entity_poly.entity_id
_entity_poly.type
_entity_poly.pdbx_seq_one_letter_code
_entity_poly.pdbx_strand_id
1 'polypeptide(L)'
;MMTEPNGPALDALDGLSVGDALGAQFFVPETARSHFTGRTDPPGPWPWTDDTEMACSVYAAQRERGTIDTFDLTHAFALRHDFDRGYGPAANRMLRLIREGGDAKALAAELFDGQGSYGNGAAMRVAPLGAAYADDLDEVVRLAARTAVITHTHPQAVDGAIAVAVAAAIAVRARTGTMTPETFLGEVVFHTPIGAVRDGVIEAIALLAEPDPLVAAKVLGNGSRTSAADTVPYALRCAARHLTDYRAAVWEAIAPGGDMDTVAAITGGVVASCTGTRGIPAEWMAAREPLPGWAFPEPGGVTGGRGRADMLVPRSHPVPDVEWTDEQWQRLRAGRHTDTLDHRWAVHTHEGSVRICRPGGGHPVWEVAVTRIRGGRRPVSAVVETSHHRWSVLPTDPHGLTTLSWILRTAAAGERSALRP
;
A
#
# COMPACT_ATOMS: atom_id res chain seq x y z
N MET A 1 13.02 15.79 -17.08
CA MET A 1 12.41 14.86 -18.03
C MET A 1 10.97 14.68 -17.54
N MET A 2 9.97 15.14 -18.26
CA MET A 2 8.56 15.00 -17.85
C MET A 2 8.23 13.50 -17.91
N THR A 3 7.96 12.89 -16.75
CA THR A 3 7.49 11.51 -16.67
C THR A 3 6.16 11.42 -17.40
N GLU A 4 6.07 10.52 -18.37
CA GLU A 4 4.82 10.22 -19.08
C GLU A 4 3.70 9.92 -18.05
N PRO A 5 2.45 10.36 -18.31
CA PRO A 5 1.34 10.14 -17.37
C PRO A 5 1.04 8.66 -17.08
N ASN A 6 1.60 7.73 -17.86
CA ASN A 6 1.51 6.28 -17.70
C ASN A 6 2.91 5.70 -17.51
N GLY A 7 3.52 5.89 -16.34
CA GLY A 7 4.83 5.32 -16.02
C GLY A 7 4.77 3.82 -15.67
N PRO A 8 5.95 3.14 -15.59
CA PRO A 8 6.04 1.70 -15.30
C PRO A 8 5.27 1.24 -14.06
N ALA A 9 5.15 2.11 -13.05
CA ALA A 9 4.38 1.82 -11.85
C ALA A 9 2.87 1.66 -12.12
N LEU A 10 2.31 2.47 -13.03
CA LEU A 10 0.91 2.34 -13.43
C LEU A 10 0.70 1.09 -14.29
N ASP A 11 1.62 0.81 -15.22
CA ASP A 11 1.59 -0.42 -16.01
C ASP A 11 1.54 -1.66 -15.10
N ALA A 12 2.41 -1.68 -14.06
CA ALA A 12 2.43 -2.76 -13.08
C ALA A 12 1.11 -2.85 -12.28
N LEU A 13 0.53 -1.72 -11.89
CA LEU A 13 -0.75 -1.68 -11.17
C LEU A 13 -1.91 -2.16 -12.04
N ASP A 14 -1.95 -1.75 -13.30
CA ASP A 14 -2.96 -2.23 -14.26
C ASP A 14 -2.87 -3.74 -14.45
N GLY A 15 -1.65 -4.26 -14.65
CA GLY A 15 -1.45 -5.70 -14.81
C GLY A 15 -1.79 -6.49 -13.54
N LEU A 16 -1.38 -6.00 -12.38
CA LEU A 16 -1.71 -6.59 -11.10
C LEU A 16 -3.24 -6.66 -10.92
N SER A 17 -3.93 -5.55 -11.10
CA SER A 17 -5.37 -5.47 -10.86
C SER A 17 -6.22 -6.25 -11.85
N VAL A 18 -5.77 -6.42 -13.10
CA VAL A 18 -6.45 -7.27 -14.09
C VAL A 18 -6.22 -8.75 -13.75
N GLY A 19 -4.99 -9.11 -13.34
CA GLY A 19 -4.67 -10.48 -12.90
C GLY A 19 -5.50 -10.90 -11.68
N ASP A 20 -5.50 -10.07 -10.64
CA ASP A 20 -6.34 -10.22 -9.44
C ASP A 20 -7.81 -10.40 -9.80
N ALA A 21 -8.40 -9.42 -10.49
CA ALA A 21 -9.81 -9.42 -10.84
C ALA A 21 -10.24 -10.62 -11.69
N LEU A 22 -9.40 -11.08 -12.62
CA LEU A 22 -9.67 -12.29 -13.39
C LEU A 22 -9.54 -13.54 -12.53
N GLY A 23 -8.45 -13.65 -11.73
CA GLY A 23 -8.21 -14.80 -10.85
C GLY A 23 -9.34 -15.01 -9.86
N ALA A 24 -9.86 -13.92 -9.29
CA ALA A 24 -10.98 -13.92 -8.35
C ALA A 24 -12.27 -14.52 -8.93
N GLN A 25 -12.49 -14.44 -10.26
CA GLN A 25 -13.68 -15.02 -10.89
C GLN A 25 -13.76 -16.55 -10.73
N PHE A 26 -12.62 -17.21 -10.57
CA PHE A 26 -12.55 -18.68 -10.53
C PHE A 26 -12.76 -19.26 -9.12
N PHE A 27 -12.92 -18.44 -8.10
CA PHE A 27 -13.46 -18.88 -6.80
C PHE A 27 -14.97 -19.11 -6.84
N VAL A 28 -15.66 -18.58 -7.87
CA VAL A 28 -17.07 -18.84 -8.10
C VAL A 28 -17.22 -20.16 -8.86
N PRO A 29 -17.85 -21.22 -8.25
CA PRO A 29 -17.87 -22.57 -8.82
C PRO A 29 -18.48 -22.65 -10.24
N GLU A 30 -19.50 -21.84 -10.50
CA GLU A 30 -20.17 -21.75 -11.80
C GLU A 30 -19.24 -21.22 -12.88
N THR A 31 -18.49 -20.16 -12.58
CA THR A 31 -17.47 -19.59 -13.48
C THR A 31 -16.35 -20.57 -13.71
N ALA A 32 -15.82 -21.19 -12.65
CA ALA A 32 -14.77 -22.17 -12.76
C ALA A 32 -15.13 -23.32 -13.68
N ARG A 33 -16.35 -23.91 -13.56
CA ARG A 33 -16.80 -25.01 -14.40
C ARG A 33 -16.95 -24.63 -15.87
N SER A 34 -17.49 -23.46 -16.14
CA SER A 34 -17.83 -23.05 -17.50
C SER A 34 -16.64 -22.48 -18.28
N HIS A 35 -15.71 -21.81 -17.61
CA HIS A 35 -14.65 -21.03 -18.29
C HIS A 35 -13.24 -21.60 -18.12
N PHE A 36 -12.96 -22.30 -17.02
CA PHE A 36 -11.63 -22.75 -16.68
C PHE A 36 -11.06 -23.77 -17.70
N THR A 37 -11.83 -24.83 -18.01
CA THR A 37 -11.38 -25.88 -18.94
C THR A 37 -11.18 -25.36 -20.36
N GLY A 38 -12.01 -24.44 -20.79
CA GLY A 38 -11.95 -23.84 -22.14
C GLY A 38 -11.00 -22.65 -22.24
N ARG A 39 -10.43 -22.19 -21.15
CA ARG A 39 -9.68 -20.91 -21.07
C ARG A 39 -10.44 -19.77 -21.73
N THR A 40 -11.72 -19.67 -21.42
CA THR A 40 -12.59 -18.63 -21.95
C THR A 40 -12.80 -17.54 -20.91
N ASP A 41 -12.78 -16.29 -21.36
CA ASP A 41 -12.93 -15.16 -20.46
C ASP A 41 -14.32 -15.14 -19.83
N PRO A 42 -14.45 -15.04 -18.49
CA PRO A 42 -15.74 -14.88 -17.84
C PRO A 42 -16.41 -13.55 -18.23
N PRO A 43 -17.75 -13.44 -18.16
CA PRO A 43 -18.40 -12.15 -18.40
C PRO A 43 -18.03 -11.14 -17.29
N GLY A 44 -17.78 -9.87 -17.68
CA GLY A 44 -17.56 -8.77 -16.74
C GLY A 44 -18.85 -8.24 -16.12
N PRO A 45 -18.78 -7.34 -15.11
CA PRO A 45 -17.53 -6.80 -14.56
C PRO A 45 -16.82 -7.77 -13.61
N TRP A 46 -15.49 -7.67 -13.54
CA TRP A 46 -14.65 -8.45 -12.63
C TRP A 46 -14.24 -7.59 -11.42
N PRO A 47 -14.83 -7.81 -10.25
CA PRO A 47 -14.37 -7.16 -9.03
C PRO A 47 -12.94 -7.59 -8.69
N TRP A 48 -12.12 -6.63 -8.28
CA TRP A 48 -10.80 -6.88 -7.72
C TRP A 48 -10.87 -7.08 -6.19
N THR A 49 -9.80 -7.63 -5.60
CA THR A 49 -9.72 -8.02 -4.19
C THR A 49 -8.79 -7.10 -3.38
N ASP A 50 -8.39 -7.52 -2.18
CA ASP A 50 -7.44 -6.82 -1.32
C ASP A 50 -6.05 -6.68 -1.95
N ASP A 51 -5.66 -7.56 -2.87
CA ASP A 51 -4.46 -7.44 -3.69
C ASP A 51 -4.39 -6.06 -4.36
N THR A 52 -5.41 -5.73 -5.12
CA THR A 52 -5.52 -4.44 -5.81
C THR A 52 -5.72 -3.27 -4.86
N GLU A 53 -6.56 -3.40 -3.82
CA GLU A 53 -6.79 -2.31 -2.87
C GLU A 53 -5.49 -1.87 -2.18
N MET A 54 -4.71 -2.84 -1.71
CA MET A 54 -3.42 -2.56 -1.09
C MET A 54 -2.38 -2.05 -2.09
N ALA A 55 -2.33 -2.60 -3.31
CA ALA A 55 -1.44 -2.12 -4.37
C ALA A 55 -1.75 -0.68 -4.79
N CYS A 56 -3.03 -0.31 -4.90
CA CYS A 56 -3.46 1.07 -5.11
C CYS A 56 -2.96 2.01 -4.01
N SER A 57 -2.93 1.55 -2.76
CA SER A 57 -2.40 2.33 -1.64
C SER A 57 -0.89 2.54 -1.73
N VAL A 58 -0.13 1.50 -2.14
CA VAL A 58 1.31 1.59 -2.39
C VAL A 58 1.61 2.56 -3.53
N TYR A 59 0.89 2.42 -4.65
CA TYR A 59 1.03 3.29 -5.82
C TYR A 59 0.71 4.75 -5.50
N ALA A 60 -0.40 5.01 -4.80
CA ALA A 60 -0.80 6.36 -4.41
C ALA A 60 0.25 7.03 -3.51
N ALA A 61 0.80 6.29 -2.53
CA ALA A 61 1.83 6.81 -1.63
C ALA A 61 3.11 7.21 -2.39
N GLN A 62 3.54 6.36 -3.32
CA GLN A 62 4.70 6.64 -4.18
C GLN A 62 4.46 7.84 -5.09
N ARG A 63 3.28 7.91 -5.75
CA ARG A 63 2.93 8.98 -6.70
C ARG A 63 2.81 10.34 -6.02
N GLU A 64 2.25 10.39 -4.81
CA GLU A 64 2.03 11.65 -4.07
C GLU A 64 3.34 12.31 -3.65
N ARG A 65 4.34 11.52 -3.24
CA ARG A 65 5.56 12.05 -2.59
C ARG A 65 6.86 11.71 -3.28
N GLY A 66 6.86 10.88 -4.30
CA GLY A 66 8.08 10.35 -4.92
C GLY A 66 8.87 9.40 -4.01
N THR A 67 8.37 9.11 -2.81
CA THR A 67 8.94 8.17 -1.84
C THR A 67 7.82 7.56 -0.99
N ILE A 68 8.12 6.45 -0.31
CA ILE A 68 7.14 5.76 0.54
C ILE A 68 7.49 6.01 2.02
N ASP A 69 6.60 6.73 2.69
CA ASP A 69 6.57 6.80 4.15
C ASP A 69 5.74 5.63 4.70
N THR A 70 6.36 4.80 5.55
CA THR A 70 5.71 3.59 6.07
C THR A 70 4.60 3.90 7.07
N PHE A 71 4.70 5.01 7.79
CA PHE A 71 3.66 5.44 8.72
C PHE A 71 2.40 5.85 7.97
N ASP A 72 2.53 6.70 6.95
CA ASP A 72 1.42 7.13 6.12
C ASP A 72 0.80 5.96 5.34
N LEU A 73 1.62 5.04 4.82
CA LEU A 73 1.15 3.86 4.13
C LEU A 73 0.36 2.92 5.07
N THR A 74 0.82 2.74 6.31
CA THR A 74 0.10 1.97 7.33
C THR A 74 -1.31 2.50 7.54
N HIS A 75 -1.43 3.82 7.70
CA HIS A 75 -2.73 4.46 7.89
C HIS A 75 -3.58 4.44 6.62
N ALA A 76 -2.96 4.54 5.45
CA ALA A 76 -3.65 4.39 4.17
C ALA A 76 -4.28 3.00 4.03
N PHE A 77 -3.55 1.93 4.37
CA PHE A 77 -4.10 0.58 4.41
C PHE A 77 -5.30 0.47 5.36
N ALA A 78 -5.16 0.95 6.60
CA ALA A 78 -6.23 0.87 7.58
C ALA A 78 -7.47 1.71 7.21
N LEU A 79 -7.27 2.90 6.63
CA LEU A 79 -8.35 3.81 6.25
C LEU A 79 -9.14 3.32 5.05
N ARG A 80 -8.45 2.72 4.07
CA ARG A 80 -9.03 2.28 2.79
C ARG A 80 -9.54 0.85 2.82
N HIS A 81 -9.22 0.12 3.90
CA HIS A 81 -9.63 -1.26 4.10
C HIS A 81 -11.15 -1.43 3.97
N ASP A 82 -11.57 -2.18 2.96
CA ASP A 82 -12.92 -2.62 2.73
C ASP A 82 -13.03 -4.12 3.08
N PHE A 83 -13.85 -4.44 4.07
CA PHE A 83 -14.02 -5.81 4.57
C PHE A 83 -14.45 -6.80 3.48
N ASP A 84 -15.20 -6.32 2.48
CA ASP A 84 -15.77 -7.15 1.43
C ASP A 84 -14.78 -7.48 0.29
N ARG A 85 -13.52 -7.01 0.40
CA ARG A 85 -12.47 -7.25 -0.61
C ARG A 85 -11.67 -8.55 -0.43
N GLY A 86 -12.07 -9.44 0.45
CA GLY A 86 -11.45 -10.77 0.56
C GLY A 86 -10.26 -10.87 1.52
N TYR A 87 -9.96 -9.82 2.27
CA TYR A 87 -8.89 -9.86 3.28
C TYR A 87 -8.95 -11.08 4.19
N GLY A 88 -7.80 -11.69 4.44
CA GLY A 88 -7.69 -12.77 5.43
C GLY A 88 -8.07 -12.30 6.85
N PRO A 89 -8.50 -13.21 7.74
CA PRO A 89 -8.99 -12.84 9.09
C PRO A 89 -7.98 -12.04 9.93
N ALA A 90 -6.69 -12.36 9.83
CA ALA A 90 -5.63 -11.66 10.55
C ALA A 90 -5.46 -10.21 10.05
N ALA A 91 -5.45 -10.01 8.74
CA ALA A 91 -5.36 -8.69 8.11
C ALA A 91 -6.60 -7.84 8.43
N ASN A 92 -7.81 -8.40 8.28
CA ASN A 92 -9.06 -7.73 8.65
C ASN A 92 -9.04 -7.22 10.09
N ARG A 93 -8.65 -8.08 11.05
CA ARG A 93 -8.55 -7.71 12.46
C ARG A 93 -7.51 -6.62 12.69
N MET A 94 -6.32 -6.79 12.11
CA MET A 94 -5.20 -5.87 12.31
C MET A 94 -5.51 -4.48 11.75
N LEU A 95 -5.97 -4.38 10.50
CA LEU A 95 -6.28 -3.10 9.85
C LEU A 95 -7.41 -2.35 10.55
N ARG A 96 -8.43 -3.08 11.05
CA ARG A 96 -9.46 -2.50 11.89
C ARG A 96 -8.89 -1.91 13.18
N LEU A 97 -8.05 -2.66 13.90
CA LEU A 97 -7.44 -2.20 15.15
C LEU A 97 -6.51 -0.99 14.93
N ILE A 98 -5.76 -0.97 13.82
CA ILE A 98 -4.94 0.20 13.44
C ILE A 98 -5.83 1.42 13.20
N ARG A 99 -6.95 1.25 12.51
CA ARG A 99 -7.93 2.33 12.28
C ARG A 99 -8.53 2.86 13.59
N GLU A 100 -8.67 2.00 14.59
CA GLU A 100 -9.12 2.33 15.95
C GLU A 100 -8.01 2.94 16.83
N GLY A 101 -6.78 3.10 16.30
CA GLY A 101 -5.65 3.72 16.99
C GLY A 101 -4.66 2.75 17.64
N GLY A 102 -4.75 1.46 17.33
CA GLY A 102 -3.80 0.45 17.77
C GLY A 102 -2.40 0.67 17.19
N ASP A 103 -1.38 0.23 17.93
CA ASP A 103 0.01 0.26 17.48
C ASP A 103 0.23 -0.78 16.37
N ALA A 104 0.38 -0.32 15.15
CA ALA A 104 0.52 -1.17 13.98
C ALA A 104 1.74 -2.10 14.06
N LYS A 105 2.86 -1.61 14.60
CA LYS A 105 4.09 -2.38 14.73
C LYS A 105 3.91 -3.52 15.74
N ALA A 106 3.32 -3.23 16.88
CA ALA A 106 3.01 -4.24 17.89
C ALA A 106 2.02 -5.27 17.34
N LEU A 107 0.92 -4.82 16.71
CA LEU A 107 -0.10 -5.69 16.13
C LEU A 107 0.47 -6.64 15.06
N ALA A 108 1.35 -6.15 14.17
CA ALA A 108 1.97 -6.99 13.15
C ALA A 108 2.97 -8.00 13.75
N ALA A 109 3.73 -7.60 14.78
CA ALA A 109 4.70 -8.45 15.45
C ALA A 109 4.06 -9.55 16.29
N GLU A 110 2.88 -9.30 16.88
CA GLU A 110 2.15 -10.25 17.72
C GLU A 110 1.41 -11.35 16.95
N LEU A 111 1.28 -11.22 15.63
CA LEU A 111 0.62 -12.23 14.80
C LEU A 111 1.35 -13.58 14.91
N PHE A 112 0.55 -14.67 14.89
CA PHE A 112 1.05 -16.03 14.91
C PHE A 112 2.04 -16.30 16.06
N ASP A 113 1.59 -16.03 17.29
CA ASP A 113 2.35 -16.25 18.52
C ASP A 113 3.70 -15.50 18.56
N GLY A 114 3.72 -14.29 17.99
CA GLY A 114 4.91 -13.43 17.95
C GLY A 114 5.90 -13.75 16.82
N GLN A 115 5.58 -14.68 15.92
CA GLN A 115 6.42 -14.97 14.75
C GLN A 115 6.22 -13.97 13.61
N GLY A 116 5.12 -13.23 13.62
CA GLY A 116 4.68 -12.40 12.52
C GLY A 116 4.07 -13.21 11.36
N SER A 117 3.37 -12.55 10.46
CA SER A 117 2.78 -13.21 9.30
C SER A 117 3.84 -13.56 8.25
N TYR A 118 3.85 -14.80 7.80
CA TYR A 118 4.62 -15.31 6.66
C TYR A 118 3.79 -15.37 5.36
N GLY A 119 2.60 -14.75 5.37
CA GLY A 119 1.66 -14.74 4.26
C GLY A 119 2.18 -14.02 3.01
N ASN A 120 1.49 -14.24 1.90
CA ASN A 120 1.79 -13.64 0.59
C ASN A 120 1.29 -12.19 0.45
N GLY A 121 0.54 -11.67 1.43
CA GLY A 121 -0.09 -10.34 1.36
C GLY A 121 0.87 -9.14 1.26
N ALA A 122 2.16 -9.30 1.58
CA ALA A 122 3.16 -8.28 1.30
C ALA A 122 3.66 -8.35 -0.15
N ALA A 123 3.73 -9.55 -0.73
CA ALA A 123 4.19 -9.78 -2.10
C ALA A 123 3.15 -9.38 -3.15
N MET A 124 1.86 -9.64 -2.89
CA MET A 124 0.76 -9.41 -3.82
C MET A 124 0.65 -7.95 -4.28
N ARG A 125 1.04 -6.98 -3.44
CA ARG A 125 0.79 -5.54 -3.61
C ARG A 125 2.00 -4.73 -4.07
N VAL A 126 3.18 -5.34 -4.24
CA VAL A 126 4.46 -4.60 -4.27
C VAL A 126 5.01 -4.36 -5.69
N ALA A 127 4.47 -5.00 -6.73
CA ALA A 127 4.94 -4.83 -8.11
C ALA A 127 4.99 -3.36 -8.58
N PRO A 128 3.99 -2.49 -8.29
CA PRO A 128 4.05 -1.07 -8.66
C PRO A 128 5.24 -0.34 -8.02
N LEU A 129 5.63 -0.70 -6.80
CA LEU A 129 6.82 -0.17 -6.13
C LEU A 129 8.09 -0.57 -6.90
N GLY A 130 8.26 -1.84 -7.18
CA GLY A 130 9.41 -2.33 -7.93
C GLY A 130 9.58 -1.64 -9.28
N ALA A 131 8.47 -1.50 -10.01
CA ALA A 131 8.44 -0.82 -11.30
C ALA A 131 8.76 0.68 -11.21
N ALA A 132 8.37 1.35 -10.11
CA ALA A 132 8.64 2.77 -9.90
C ALA A 132 10.11 3.09 -9.68
N TYR A 133 10.85 2.18 -9.05
CA TYR A 133 12.26 2.37 -8.67
C TYR A 133 13.20 1.46 -9.47
N ALA A 134 12.81 1.06 -10.68
CA ALA A 134 13.54 0.10 -11.51
C ALA A 134 15.00 0.46 -11.77
N ASP A 135 15.38 1.73 -11.71
CA ASP A 135 16.76 2.20 -11.92
C ASP A 135 17.69 1.93 -10.73
N ASP A 136 17.14 1.66 -9.53
CA ASP A 136 17.91 1.43 -8.28
C ASP A 136 17.38 0.20 -7.53
N LEU A 137 18.00 -0.98 -7.79
CA LEU A 137 17.57 -2.24 -7.17
C LEU A 137 17.84 -2.29 -5.65
N ASP A 138 18.85 -1.59 -5.15
CA ASP A 138 19.10 -1.53 -3.72
C ASP A 138 17.98 -0.76 -3.01
N GLU A 139 17.50 0.31 -3.63
CA GLU A 139 16.35 1.05 -3.13
C GLU A 139 15.06 0.21 -3.23
N VAL A 140 14.86 -0.57 -4.30
CA VAL A 140 13.75 -1.51 -4.44
C VAL A 140 13.73 -2.50 -3.28
N VAL A 141 14.86 -3.16 -3.02
CA VAL A 141 14.99 -4.13 -1.91
C VAL A 141 14.66 -3.46 -0.56
N ARG A 142 15.25 -2.29 -0.32
CA ARG A 142 15.06 -1.54 0.92
C ARG A 142 13.59 -1.13 1.14
N LEU A 143 12.94 -0.60 0.11
CA LEU A 143 11.55 -0.16 0.19
C LEU A 143 10.57 -1.34 0.26
N ALA A 144 10.79 -2.42 -0.49
CA ALA A 144 9.98 -3.62 -0.42
C ALA A 144 9.98 -4.21 0.99
N ALA A 145 11.17 -4.36 1.60
CA ALA A 145 11.28 -4.82 2.98
C ALA A 145 10.54 -3.90 3.96
N ARG A 146 10.71 -2.58 3.84
CA ARG A 146 10.03 -1.61 4.72
C ARG A 146 8.51 -1.62 4.59
N THR A 147 7.97 -1.81 3.39
CA THR A 147 6.53 -1.87 3.18
C THR A 147 5.94 -3.21 3.62
N ALA A 148 6.71 -4.28 3.52
CA ALA A 148 6.28 -5.60 3.97
C ALA A 148 6.02 -5.66 5.48
N VAL A 149 6.96 -5.15 6.29
CA VAL A 149 6.90 -5.23 7.77
C VAL A 149 5.74 -4.44 8.39
N ILE A 150 5.05 -3.61 7.62
CA ILE A 150 3.83 -2.93 8.06
C ILE A 150 2.77 -3.96 8.51
N THR A 151 2.67 -5.08 7.82
CA THR A 151 1.65 -6.11 8.05
C THR A 151 2.22 -7.52 8.20
N HIS A 152 3.42 -7.76 7.68
CA HIS A 152 4.04 -9.08 7.58
C HIS A 152 5.49 -9.00 8.06
N THR A 153 5.72 -9.34 9.32
CA THR A 153 7.05 -9.20 9.95
C THR A 153 7.91 -10.46 9.86
N HIS A 154 7.34 -11.59 9.46
CA HIS A 154 8.10 -12.82 9.29
C HIS A 154 9.07 -12.70 8.08
N PRO A 155 10.35 -13.16 8.20
CA PRO A 155 11.33 -13.05 7.12
C PRO A 155 10.83 -13.59 5.77
N GLN A 156 10.15 -14.73 5.76
CA GLN A 156 9.62 -15.33 4.52
C GLN A 156 8.69 -14.40 3.73
N ALA A 157 7.84 -13.63 4.41
CA ALA A 157 6.94 -12.68 3.74
C ALA A 157 7.71 -11.45 3.22
N VAL A 158 8.71 -10.99 3.98
CA VAL A 158 9.60 -9.90 3.55
C VAL A 158 10.39 -10.31 2.31
N ASP A 159 10.95 -11.53 2.30
CA ASP A 159 11.69 -12.08 1.16
C ASP A 159 10.79 -12.20 -0.09
N GLY A 160 9.53 -12.61 0.10
CA GLY A 160 8.53 -12.66 -0.98
C GLY A 160 8.25 -11.29 -1.58
N ALA A 161 8.08 -10.27 -0.76
CA ALA A 161 7.89 -8.89 -1.22
C ALA A 161 9.12 -8.36 -1.96
N ILE A 162 10.34 -8.64 -1.47
CA ILE A 162 11.59 -8.29 -2.15
C ILE A 162 11.65 -8.97 -3.52
N ALA A 163 11.42 -10.29 -3.59
CA ALA A 163 11.49 -11.04 -4.83
C ALA A 163 10.54 -10.49 -5.91
N VAL A 164 9.29 -10.19 -5.55
CA VAL A 164 8.30 -9.64 -6.49
C VAL A 164 8.64 -8.21 -6.90
N ALA A 165 9.06 -7.36 -5.98
CA ALA A 165 9.44 -5.99 -6.32
C ALA A 165 10.67 -5.95 -7.24
N VAL A 166 11.67 -6.76 -6.96
CA VAL A 166 12.86 -6.92 -7.82
C VAL A 166 12.49 -7.46 -9.18
N ALA A 167 11.61 -8.48 -9.25
CA ALA A 167 11.13 -9.02 -10.52
C ALA A 167 10.43 -7.95 -11.37
N ALA A 168 9.56 -7.13 -10.78
CA ALA A 168 8.92 -6.02 -11.48
C ALA A 168 9.93 -4.98 -11.98
N ALA A 169 10.94 -4.63 -11.18
CA ALA A 169 12.01 -3.72 -11.58
C ALA A 169 12.84 -4.27 -12.75
N ILE A 170 13.23 -5.55 -12.70
CA ILE A 170 13.96 -6.22 -13.78
C ILE A 170 13.10 -6.30 -15.04
N ALA A 171 11.78 -6.57 -14.91
CA ALA A 171 10.85 -6.58 -16.02
C ALA A 171 10.77 -5.21 -16.73
N VAL A 172 10.81 -4.09 -15.99
CA VAL A 172 10.93 -2.75 -16.60
C VAL A 172 12.22 -2.61 -17.41
N ARG A 173 13.36 -3.06 -16.87
CA ARG A 173 14.64 -3.02 -17.59
C ARG A 173 14.64 -3.89 -18.83
N ALA A 174 13.88 -4.98 -18.84
CA ALA A 174 13.73 -5.87 -19.99
C ALA A 174 12.99 -5.26 -21.19
N ARG A 175 12.30 -4.11 -21.02
CA ARG A 175 11.60 -3.41 -22.12
C ARG A 175 12.53 -3.04 -23.29
N THR A 176 13.80 -2.82 -23.02
CA THR A 176 14.77 -2.32 -23.99
C THR A 176 15.74 -3.37 -24.52
N GLY A 177 15.56 -4.63 -24.13
CA GLY A 177 16.49 -5.71 -24.48
C GLY A 177 15.83 -7.08 -24.57
N THR A 178 16.65 -8.08 -24.87
CA THR A 178 16.23 -9.49 -24.78
C THR A 178 16.69 -10.05 -23.45
N MET A 179 15.78 -10.67 -22.72
CA MET A 179 16.06 -11.32 -21.44
C MET A 179 15.51 -12.74 -21.49
N THR A 180 16.37 -13.73 -21.20
CA THR A 180 15.90 -15.10 -21.11
C THR A 180 15.21 -15.35 -19.75
N PRO A 181 14.27 -16.29 -19.65
CA PRO A 181 13.63 -16.65 -18.39
C PRO A 181 14.63 -17.01 -17.28
N GLU A 182 15.72 -17.71 -17.63
CA GLU A 182 16.78 -18.09 -16.68
C GLU A 182 17.53 -16.87 -16.16
N THR A 183 17.88 -15.92 -17.04
CA THR A 183 18.55 -14.67 -16.64
C THR A 183 17.63 -13.86 -15.75
N PHE A 184 16.35 -13.74 -16.12
CA PHE A 184 15.35 -13.01 -15.34
C PHE A 184 15.24 -13.53 -13.90
N LEU A 185 15.02 -14.84 -13.74
CA LEU A 185 14.92 -15.44 -12.41
C LEU A 185 16.27 -15.47 -11.67
N GLY A 186 17.39 -15.61 -12.39
CA GLY A 186 18.72 -15.54 -11.81
C GLY A 186 19.01 -14.19 -11.13
N GLU A 187 18.62 -13.09 -11.76
CA GLU A 187 18.71 -11.75 -11.18
C GLU A 187 17.81 -11.60 -9.93
N VAL A 188 16.59 -12.16 -9.97
CA VAL A 188 15.70 -12.18 -8.80
C VAL A 188 16.33 -12.96 -7.66
N VAL A 189 16.89 -14.12 -7.91
CA VAL A 189 17.60 -14.94 -6.91
C VAL A 189 18.76 -14.16 -6.29
N PHE A 190 19.54 -13.43 -7.11
CA PHE A 190 20.68 -12.65 -6.63
C PHE A 190 20.29 -11.61 -5.57
N HIS A 191 19.17 -10.92 -5.76
CA HIS A 191 18.69 -9.87 -4.87
C HIS A 191 17.74 -10.35 -3.74
N THR A 192 17.29 -11.61 -3.79
CA THR A 192 16.42 -12.18 -2.75
C THR A 192 17.26 -12.73 -1.60
N PRO A 193 16.96 -12.43 -0.33
CA PRO A 193 17.67 -13.00 0.81
C PRO A 193 17.61 -14.53 0.83
N ILE A 194 18.62 -15.16 1.48
CA ILE A 194 18.66 -16.62 1.64
C ILE A 194 17.49 -17.09 2.50
N GLY A 195 16.68 -18.00 1.97
CA GLY A 195 15.50 -18.51 2.63
C GLY A 195 14.57 -19.28 1.68
N ALA A 196 13.42 -19.72 2.20
CA ALA A 196 12.50 -20.58 1.47
C ALA A 196 11.97 -19.98 0.15
N VAL A 197 11.79 -18.66 0.09
CA VAL A 197 11.36 -17.99 -1.15
C VAL A 197 12.46 -18.05 -2.21
N ARG A 198 13.70 -17.72 -1.83
CA ARG A 198 14.84 -17.79 -2.75
C ARG A 198 15.07 -19.21 -3.26
N ASP A 199 15.02 -20.20 -2.38
CA ASP A 199 15.15 -21.61 -2.73
C ASP A 199 14.06 -22.03 -3.72
N GLY A 200 12.81 -21.60 -3.49
CA GLY A 200 11.71 -21.84 -4.41
C GLY A 200 11.90 -21.15 -5.78
N VAL A 201 12.50 -19.94 -5.85
CA VAL A 201 12.83 -19.29 -7.13
C VAL A 201 13.96 -20.04 -7.86
N ILE A 202 14.93 -20.59 -7.14
CA ILE A 202 15.96 -21.48 -7.74
C ILE A 202 15.31 -22.73 -8.34
N GLU A 203 14.38 -23.36 -7.62
CA GLU A 203 13.62 -24.48 -8.13
C GLU A 203 12.74 -24.11 -9.33
N ALA A 204 12.19 -22.88 -9.35
CA ALA A 204 11.44 -22.35 -10.48
C ALA A 204 12.30 -22.26 -11.77
N ILE A 205 13.60 -21.95 -11.66
CA ILE A 205 14.53 -21.98 -12.79
C ILE A 205 14.64 -23.40 -13.35
N ALA A 206 14.79 -24.42 -12.49
CA ALA A 206 14.87 -25.81 -12.91
C ALA A 206 13.58 -26.30 -13.62
N LEU A 207 12.44 -25.69 -13.29
CA LEU A 207 11.14 -26.03 -13.84
C LEU A 207 10.70 -25.15 -15.02
N LEU A 208 11.54 -24.28 -15.56
CA LEU A 208 11.20 -23.43 -16.71
C LEU A 208 10.80 -24.22 -17.96
N ALA A 209 11.42 -25.38 -18.16
CA ALA A 209 11.13 -26.26 -19.30
C ALA A 209 9.89 -27.16 -19.08
N GLU A 210 9.36 -27.24 -17.85
CA GLU A 210 8.16 -28.04 -17.56
C GLU A 210 6.92 -27.41 -18.20
N PRO A 211 6.26 -28.11 -19.16
CA PRO A 211 5.12 -27.52 -19.85
C PRO A 211 3.81 -27.57 -19.06
N ASP A 212 3.68 -28.52 -18.13
CA ASP A 212 2.46 -28.73 -17.35
C ASP A 212 2.46 -27.83 -16.09
N PRO A 213 1.56 -26.84 -16.02
CA PRO A 213 1.45 -25.95 -14.87
C PRO A 213 1.10 -26.71 -13.57
N LEU A 214 0.37 -27.81 -13.65
CA LEU A 214 0.03 -28.63 -12.48
C LEU A 214 1.25 -29.33 -11.88
N VAL A 215 2.16 -29.80 -12.72
CA VAL A 215 3.41 -30.42 -12.28
C VAL A 215 4.31 -29.39 -11.62
N ALA A 216 4.44 -28.20 -12.22
CA ALA A 216 5.24 -27.13 -11.66
C ALA A 216 4.68 -26.63 -10.32
N ALA A 217 3.37 -26.41 -10.25
CA ALA A 217 2.71 -25.93 -9.04
C ALA A 217 2.75 -26.95 -7.89
N LYS A 218 2.77 -28.25 -8.20
CA LYS A 218 2.93 -29.30 -7.18
C LYS A 218 4.27 -29.17 -6.43
N VAL A 219 5.30 -28.69 -7.10
CA VAL A 219 6.64 -28.50 -6.52
C VAL A 219 6.77 -27.12 -5.88
N LEU A 220 6.35 -26.06 -6.59
CA LEU A 220 6.57 -24.66 -6.20
C LEU A 220 5.50 -24.11 -5.28
N GLY A 221 4.35 -24.79 -5.17
CA GLY A 221 3.13 -24.26 -4.57
C GLY A 221 2.23 -23.57 -5.59
N ASN A 222 0.99 -23.28 -5.18
CA ASN A 222 -0.02 -22.56 -5.95
C ASN A 222 -0.77 -21.53 -5.09
N GLY A 223 -0.19 -21.14 -3.96
CA GLY A 223 -0.78 -20.19 -3.03
C GLY A 223 -1.80 -20.79 -2.04
N SER A 224 -2.19 -22.06 -2.18
CA SER A 224 -3.23 -22.68 -1.33
C SER A 224 -2.93 -22.65 0.17
N ARG A 225 -1.67 -22.46 0.57
CA ARG A 225 -1.22 -22.25 1.96
C ARG A 225 -1.15 -20.77 2.34
N THR A 226 -1.47 -19.87 1.41
CA THR A 226 -1.40 -18.41 1.59
C THR A 226 -0.05 -17.89 2.09
N SER A 227 1.02 -18.66 1.98
CA SER A 227 2.37 -18.23 2.37
C SER A 227 3.17 -17.69 1.19
N ALA A 228 4.11 -16.79 1.45
CA ALA A 228 4.96 -16.22 0.41
C ALA A 228 5.77 -17.31 -0.34
N ALA A 229 6.29 -18.32 0.37
CA ALA A 229 7.04 -19.42 -0.24
C ALA A 229 6.18 -20.37 -1.06
N ASP A 230 4.87 -20.46 -0.79
CA ASP A 230 3.93 -21.29 -1.55
C ASP A 230 3.33 -20.56 -2.77
N THR A 231 3.52 -19.23 -2.86
CA THR A 231 2.90 -18.38 -3.88
C THR A 231 3.92 -17.80 -4.86
N VAL A 232 4.94 -17.13 -4.33
CA VAL A 232 5.86 -16.28 -5.10
C VAL A 232 6.69 -17.06 -6.14
N PRO A 233 7.29 -18.25 -5.83
CA PRO A 233 8.09 -18.95 -6.81
C PRO A 233 7.31 -19.35 -8.06
N TYR A 234 6.08 -19.83 -7.89
CA TYR A 234 5.24 -20.22 -9.01
C TYR A 234 4.79 -19.00 -9.84
N ALA A 235 4.35 -17.92 -9.19
CA ALA A 235 3.98 -16.71 -9.88
C ALA A 235 5.13 -16.12 -10.70
N LEU A 236 6.35 -16.10 -10.15
CA LEU A 236 7.54 -15.61 -10.86
C LEU A 236 7.97 -16.54 -12.00
N ARG A 237 7.78 -17.87 -11.87
CA ARG A 237 7.97 -18.79 -12.97
C ARG A 237 7.03 -18.50 -14.14
N CYS A 238 5.74 -18.30 -13.85
CA CYS A 238 4.76 -17.96 -14.89
C CYS A 238 5.14 -16.65 -15.59
N ALA A 239 5.53 -15.62 -14.83
CA ALA A 239 5.99 -14.35 -15.37
C ALA A 239 7.24 -14.52 -16.27
N ALA A 240 8.24 -15.28 -15.82
CA ALA A 240 9.48 -15.51 -16.56
C ALA A 240 9.24 -16.24 -17.90
N ARG A 241 8.39 -17.26 -17.90
CA ARG A 241 8.06 -18.03 -19.11
C ARG A 241 7.31 -17.20 -20.16
N HIS A 242 6.55 -16.22 -19.73
CA HIS A 242 5.66 -15.43 -20.58
C HIS A 242 5.86 -13.91 -20.39
N LEU A 243 7.11 -13.48 -20.23
CA LEU A 243 7.43 -12.09 -19.87
C LEU A 243 6.89 -11.05 -20.90
N THR A 244 6.61 -11.48 -22.13
CA THR A 244 6.09 -10.64 -23.21
C THR A 244 4.67 -11.04 -23.66
N ASP A 245 4.03 -12.00 -22.98
CA ASP A 245 2.67 -12.46 -23.30
C ASP A 245 1.82 -12.49 -22.02
N TYR A 246 1.16 -11.36 -21.74
CA TYR A 246 0.35 -11.19 -20.55
C TYR A 246 -0.78 -12.23 -20.42
N ARG A 247 -1.48 -12.51 -21.54
CA ARG A 247 -2.59 -13.48 -21.54
C ARG A 247 -2.11 -14.88 -21.17
N ALA A 248 -1.04 -15.34 -21.83
CA ALA A 248 -0.48 -16.65 -21.54
C ALA A 248 0.02 -16.76 -20.10
N ALA A 249 0.68 -15.71 -19.57
CA ALA A 249 1.18 -15.66 -18.21
C ALA A 249 0.07 -15.82 -17.17
N VAL A 250 -1.00 -15.07 -17.29
CA VAL A 250 -2.11 -15.08 -16.33
C VAL A 250 -2.89 -16.40 -16.41
N TRP A 251 -3.14 -16.93 -17.60
CA TRP A 251 -3.78 -18.24 -17.74
C TRP A 251 -2.93 -19.38 -17.17
N GLU A 252 -1.60 -19.32 -17.30
CA GLU A 252 -0.72 -20.32 -16.65
C GLU A 252 -0.76 -20.15 -15.12
N ALA A 253 -0.79 -18.90 -14.63
CA ALA A 253 -0.84 -18.60 -13.19
C ALA A 253 -2.06 -19.20 -12.49
N ILE A 254 -3.24 -19.10 -13.09
CA ILE A 254 -4.50 -19.59 -12.50
C ILE A 254 -4.74 -21.11 -12.74
N ALA A 255 -4.05 -21.72 -13.71
CA ALA A 255 -4.32 -23.07 -14.18
C ALA A 255 -4.29 -24.15 -13.06
N PRO A 256 -3.39 -24.13 -12.07
CA PRO A 256 -3.37 -25.15 -11.03
C PRO A 256 -4.36 -24.92 -9.87
N GLY A 257 -5.22 -23.90 -9.94
CA GLY A 257 -6.07 -23.52 -8.81
C GLY A 257 -5.26 -22.91 -7.64
N GLY A 258 -5.75 -23.05 -6.43
CA GLY A 258 -5.14 -22.48 -5.24
C GLY A 258 -5.54 -21.01 -5.04
N ASP A 259 -4.59 -20.15 -4.72
CA ASP A 259 -4.78 -18.71 -4.51
C ASP A 259 -4.68 -17.96 -5.85
N MET A 260 -5.69 -18.16 -6.69
CA MET A 260 -5.66 -17.79 -8.11
C MET A 260 -5.59 -16.27 -8.35
N ASP A 261 -6.24 -15.48 -7.52
CA ASP A 261 -6.19 -14.02 -7.58
C ASP A 261 -4.79 -13.50 -7.24
N THR A 262 -4.22 -13.91 -6.11
CA THR A 262 -2.88 -13.47 -5.68
C THR A 262 -1.78 -13.94 -6.65
N VAL A 263 -1.81 -15.22 -7.10
CA VAL A 263 -0.81 -15.70 -8.07
C VAL A 263 -0.91 -14.91 -9.38
N ALA A 264 -2.13 -14.65 -9.86
CA ALA A 264 -2.36 -13.89 -11.08
C ALA A 264 -2.05 -12.40 -10.91
N ALA A 265 -2.30 -11.81 -9.73
CA ALA A 265 -1.92 -10.43 -9.41
C ALA A 265 -0.40 -10.23 -9.47
N ILE A 266 0.37 -11.10 -8.82
CA ILE A 266 1.84 -11.05 -8.85
C ILE A 266 2.34 -11.23 -10.28
N THR A 267 1.88 -12.29 -10.97
CA THR A 267 2.28 -12.59 -12.35
C THR A 267 1.95 -11.43 -13.28
N GLY A 268 0.71 -10.94 -13.25
CA GLY A 268 0.22 -9.85 -14.08
C GLY A 268 0.96 -8.54 -13.84
N GLY A 269 1.22 -8.20 -12.58
CA GLY A 269 1.98 -7.00 -12.22
C GLY A 269 3.42 -7.03 -12.75
N VAL A 270 4.09 -8.17 -12.66
CA VAL A 270 5.45 -8.36 -13.17
C VAL A 270 5.47 -8.32 -14.70
N VAL A 271 4.58 -9.04 -15.38
CA VAL A 271 4.55 -9.08 -16.85
C VAL A 271 4.18 -7.71 -17.42
N ALA A 272 3.21 -7.02 -16.87
CA ALA A 272 2.84 -5.68 -17.32
C ALA A 272 3.94 -4.65 -17.05
N SER A 273 4.81 -4.86 -16.07
CA SER A 273 6.03 -4.07 -15.90
C SER A 273 6.94 -4.15 -17.13
N CYS A 274 6.95 -5.27 -17.86
CA CYS A 274 7.67 -5.41 -19.11
C CYS A 274 6.87 -4.93 -20.34
N THR A 275 5.62 -5.40 -20.49
CA THR A 275 4.83 -5.17 -21.69
C THR A 275 4.15 -3.80 -21.75
N GLY A 276 4.04 -3.13 -20.60
CA GLY A 276 3.18 -1.97 -20.41
C GLY A 276 1.69 -2.35 -20.41
N THR A 277 0.84 -1.39 -20.06
CA THR A 277 -0.63 -1.54 -20.10
C THR A 277 -1.13 -1.99 -21.49
N ARG A 278 -0.42 -1.62 -22.56
CA ARG A 278 -0.77 -2.04 -23.94
C ARG A 278 -0.64 -3.53 -24.20
N GLY A 279 0.16 -4.24 -23.40
CA GLY A 279 0.30 -5.70 -23.48
C GLY A 279 -0.87 -6.46 -22.84
N ILE A 280 -1.69 -5.77 -22.05
CA ILE A 280 -2.88 -6.35 -21.43
C ILE A 280 -4.01 -6.38 -22.46
N PRO A 281 -4.76 -7.50 -22.63
CA PRO A 281 -5.91 -7.55 -23.51
C PRO A 281 -6.92 -6.44 -23.21
N ALA A 282 -7.34 -5.69 -24.22
CA ALA A 282 -8.22 -4.53 -24.03
C ALA A 282 -9.58 -4.92 -23.42
N GLU A 283 -10.09 -6.11 -23.78
CA GLU A 283 -11.32 -6.66 -23.22
C GLU A 283 -11.18 -7.02 -21.73
N TRP A 284 -10.00 -7.43 -21.26
CA TRP A 284 -9.73 -7.70 -19.87
C TRP A 284 -9.65 -6.40 -19.05
N MET A 285 -8.98 -5.39 -19.60
CA MET A 285 -8.96 -4.04 -19.03
C MET A 285 -10.37 -3.45 -18.89
N ALA A 286 -11.23 -3.69 -19.88
CA ALA A 286 -12.62 -3.22 -19.84
C ALA A 286 -13.51 -4.03 -18.88
N ALA A 287 -13.20 -5.31 -18.66
CA ALA A 287 -13.94 -6.17 -17.75
C ALA A 287 -13.59 -5.94 -16.28
N ARG A 288 -12.34 -5.53 -15.99
CA ARG A 288 -11.91 -5.21 -14.64
C ARG A 288 -12.69 -4.02 -14.05
N GLU A 289 -13.16 -4.14 -12.82
CA GLU A 289 -13.73 -3.03 -12.05
C GLU A 289 -12.80 -1.81 -12.07
N PRO A 290 -13.31 -0.58 -12.32
CA PRO A 290 -12.48 0.62 -12.32
C PRO A 290 -11.67 0.77 -11.03
N LEU A 291 -10.40 1.17 -11.15
CA LEU A 291 -9.58 1.48 -9.99
C LEU A 291 -10.14 2.70 -9.25
N PRO A 292 -10.03 2.75 -7.91
CA PRO A 292 -10.60 3.82 -7.12
C PRO A 292 -9.89 5.15 -7.39
N GLY A 293 -10.66 6.25 -7.50
CA GLY A 293 -10.12 7.57 -7.82
C GLY A 293 -9.04 8.07 -6.85
N TRP A 294 -9.07 7.63 -5.59
CA TRP A 294 -8.04 7.97 -4.61
C TRP A 294 -6.66 7.33 -4.90
N ALA A 295 -6.59 6.33 -5.78
CA ALA A 295 -5.32 5.75 -6.21
C ALA A 295 -4.49 6.71 -7.08
N PHE A 296 -5.11 7.76 -7.63
CA PHE A 296 -4.50 8.70 -8.57
C PHE A 296 -4.39 10.13 -7.98
N PRO A 297 -3.67 10.34 -6.87
CA PRO A 297 -3.44 11.67 -6.37
C PRO A 297 -2.64 12.49 -7.38
N GLU A 298 -2.89 13.80 -7.46
CA GLU A 298 -2.11 14.70 -8.33
C GLU A 298 -0.62 14.68 -7.95
N PRO A 299 0.31 14.51 -8.92
CA PRO A 299 1.74 14.52 -8.65
C PRO A 299 2.19 15.87 -8.11
N GLY A 300 2.96 15.87 -7.04
CA GLY A 300 3.47 17.11 -6.44
C GLY A 300 2.44 17.92 -5.69
N GLY A 301 1.31 17.36 -5.40
CA GLY A 301 0.43 17.84 -4.34
C GLY A 301 1.22 17.82 -3.04
N VAL A 302 2.14 18.83 -2.90
CA VAL A 302 2.56 19.23 -1.56
C VAL A 302 1.29 19.25 -0.76
N THR A 303 1.26 18.54 0.35
CA THR A 303 0.14 18.45 1.29
C THR A 303 -0.34 19.82 1.79
N GLY A 304 -0.74 20.64 0.87
CA GLY A 304 -1.48 21.90 1.00
C GLY A 304 -2.90 21.78 0.46
N GLY A 305 -3.31 20.60 0.03
CA GLY A 305 -4.60 20.39 -0.58
C GLY A 305 -5.03 18.93 -0.59
N ARG A 306 -4.98 18.24 0.56
CA ARG A 306 -6.02 17.22 0.75
C ARG A 306 -7.33 17.97 0.62
N GLY A 307 -8.16 17.60 -0.34
CA GLY A 307 -9.50 18.15 -0.45
C GLY A 307 -10.05 18.19 0.96
N ARG A 308 -10.43 19.35 1.41
CA ARG A 308 -10.79 19.71 2.77
C ARG A 308 -11.70 18.61 3.32
N ALA A 309 -11.13 17.59 3.96
CA ALA A 309 -11.91 16.59 4.66
C ALA A 309 -12.49 17.34 5.86
N ASP A 310 -13.68 17.87 5.64
CA ASP A 310 -14.39 18.61 6.68
C ASP A 310 -14.72 17.67 7.83
N MET A 311 -14.81 18.19 9.02
CA MET A 311 -15.34 17.46 10.16
C MET A 311 -16.75 16.98 9.82
N LEU A 312 -17.09 15.75 10.18
CA LEU A 312 -18.42 15.18 9.96
C LEU A 312 -19.45 15.76 10.93
N VAL A 313 -19.07 15.87 12.20
CA VAL A 313 -19.93 16.36 13.28
C VAL A 313 -19.15 17.35 14.15
N PRO A 314 -18.82 18.55 13.60
CA PRO A 314 -18.09 19.56 14.36
C PRO A 314 -18.93 20.10 15.52
N ARG A 315 -18.32 20.29 16.68
CA ARG A 315 -18.89 20.93 17.85
C ARG A 315 -17.95 22.00 18.38
N SER A 316 -18.51 23.06 18.94
CA SER A 316 -17.74 24.09 19.62
C SER A 316 -16.92 23.48 20.75
N HIS A 317 -15.65 23.88 20.86
CA HIS A 317 -14.71 23.45 21.89
C HIS A 317 -14.19 24.67 22.64
N PRO A 318 -13.85 24.56 23.92
CA PRO A 318 -13.18 25.65 24.64
C PRO A 318 -11.92 26.11 23.90
N VAL A 319 -11.73 27.43 23.87
CA VAL A 319 -10.58 28.03 23.20
C VAL A 319 -9.33 27.86 24.06
N PRO A 320 -8.24 27.27 23.54
CA PRO A 320 -7.01 27.12 24.30
C PRO A 320 -6.36 28.48 24.59
N ASP A 321 -5.88 28.66 25.82
CA ASP A 321 -5.14 29.86 26.25
C ASP A 321 -3.67 29.73 25.80
N VAL A 322 -3.40 30.08 24.56
CA VAL A 322 -2.08 30.07 23.93
C VAL A 322 -1.90 31.31 23.10
N GLU A 323 -0.74 31.93 23.15
CA GLU A 323 -0.32 32.98 22.24
C GLU A 323 0.98 32.55 21.56
N TRP A 324 1.13 32.96 20.31
CA TRP A 324 2.33 32.69 19.53
C TRP A 324 2.96 34.01 19.08
N THR A 325 4.27 34.12 19.22
CA THR A 325 5.05 35.16 18.56
C THR A 325 5.01 34.97 17.04
N ASP A 326 5.37 36.01 16.29
CA ASP A 326 5.45 35.87 14.82
C ASP A 326 6.48 34.81 14.40
N GLU A 327 7.57 34.62 15.16
CA GLU A 327 8.55 33.56 14.92
C GLU A 327 7.96 32.16 15.17
N GLN A 328 7.26 31.97 16.28
CA GLN A 328 6.56 30.71 16.58
C GLN A 328 5.49 30.39 15.55
N TRP A 329 4.77 31.41 15.07
CA TRP A 329 3.80 31.26 14.01
C TRP A 329 4.45 30.83 12.68
N GLN A 330 5.61 31.38 12.33
CA GLN A 330 6.35 30.93 11.13
C GLN A 330 6.80 29.48 11.26
N ARG A 331 7.21 29.03 12.44
CA ARG A 331 7.53 27.62 12.68
C ARG A 331 6.30 26.71 12.49
N LEU A 332 5.15 27.10 13.04
CA LEU A 332 3.88 26.42 12.82
C LEU A 332 3.55 26.29 11.32
N ARG A 333 3.78 27.35 10.55
CA ARG A 333 3.54 27.36 9.10
C ARG A 333 4.51 26.48 8.32
N ALA A 334 5.73 26.30 8.79
CA ALA A 334 6.74 25.51 8.12
C ALA A 334 6.44 24.00 8.13
N GLY A 335 5.43 23.52 8.89
CA GLY A 335 4.86 22.18 8.80
C GLY A 335 5.75 21.01 9.25
N ARG A 336 6.83 21.27 10.01
CA ARG A 336 7.77 20.23 10.49
C ARG A 336 7.44 19.74 11.90
N HIS A 337 6.19 19.32 12.15
CA HIS A 337 5.75 19.04 13.53
C HIS A 337 5.60 17.58 13.91
N THR A 338 5.70 16.67 12.96
CA THR A 338 5.55 15.23 13.20
C THR A 338 6.68 14.62 14.03
N ASP A 339 7.88 15.18 13.96
CA ASP A 339 9.05 14.66 14.68
C ASP A 339 9.06 15.02 16.19
N THR A 340 8.25 16.01 16.58
CA THR A 340 8.22 16.55 17.95
C THR A 340 7.01 16.11 18.77
N LEU A 341 5.95 15.62 18.13
CA LEU A 341 4.65 15.30 18.75
C LEU A 341 4.41 13.80 18.94
N ASP A 342 5.45 13.05 19.23
CA ASP A 342 5.33 11.59 19.54
C ASP A 342 4.63 10.80 18.41
N HIS A 343 4.73 11.30 17.17
CA HIS A 343 4.09 10.76 15.95
C HIS A 343 2.56 10.59 16.01
N ARG A 344 1.90 11.12 17.07
CA ARG A 344 0.45 10.96 17.29
C ARG A 344 -0.39 12.10 16.74
N TRP A 345 0.22 13.25 16.38
CA TRP A 345 -0.49 14.45 15.93
C TRP A 345 0.22 15.12 14.76
N ALA A 346 -0.55 15.52 13.77
CA ALA A 346 -0.10 16.38 12.67
C ALA A 346 -0.75 17.75 12.82
N VAL A 347 0.04 18.80 12.75
CA VAL A 347 -0.43 20.19 12.87
C VAL A 347 -0.24 20.89 11.53
N HIS A 348 -1.32 21.44 10.98
CA HIS A 348 -1.34 22.16 9.71
C HIS A 348 -1.91 23.56 9.90
N THR A 349 -1.35 24.54 9.21
CA THR A 349 -1.90 25.90 9.21
C THR A 349 -2.48 26.23 7.85
N HIS A 350 -3.65 26.87 7.84
CA HIS A 350 -4.31 27.34 6.64
C HIS A 350 -5.00 28.68 6.92
N GLU A 351 -4.78 29.69 6.08
CA GLU A 351 -5.47 30.99 6.00
C GLU A 351 -6.18 31.49 7.30
N GLY A 352 -5.44 31.53 8.42
CA GLY A 352 -6.00 31.99 9.70
C GLY A 352 -6.59 30.90 10.58
N SER A 353 -6.33 29.62 10.30
CA SER A 353 -6.65 28.51 11.19
C SER A 353 -5.48 27.55 11.41
N VAL A 354 -5.53 26.81 12.50
CA VAL A 354 -4.63 25.69 12.81
C VAL A 354 -5.48 24.45 12.89
N ARG A 355 -5.15 23.44 12.10
CA ARG A 355 -5.80 22.13 12.11
C ARG A 355 -4.90 21.11 12.75
N ILE A 356 -5.44 20.35 13.68
CA ILE A 356 -4.78 19.26 14.35
C ILE A 356 -5.45 17.97 13.90
N CYS A 357 -4.67 17.10 13.25
CA CYS A 357 -5.13 15.84 12.67
C CYS A 357 -4.42 14.68 13.35
N ARG A 358 -5.04 13.50 13.34
CA ARG A 358 -4.30 12.27 13.54
C ARG A 358 -3.46 11.99 12.30
N PRO A 359 -2.20 11.59 12.45
CA PRO A 359 -1.39 11.19 11.32
C PRO A 359 -2.06 10.07 10.53
N GLY A 360 -2.06 10.19 9.20
CA GLY A 360 -2.69 9.20 8.31
C GLY A 360 -4.19 9.36 8.06
N GLY A 361 -4.96 9.94 9.00
CA GLY A 361 -6.41 10.08 8.85
C GLY A 361 -6.87 11.23 7.94
N GLY A 362 -6.03 12.24 7.73
CA GLY A 362 -6.37 13.43 6.93
C GLY A 362 -7.52 14.28 7.45
N HIS A 363 -8.25 13.78 8.45
CA HIS A 363 -9.40 14.48 9.05
C HIS A 363 -8.97 15.26 10.28
N PRO A 364 -9.38 16.52 10.41
CA PRO A 364 -9.09 17.31 11.59
C PRO A 364 -9.84 16.76 12.80
N VAL A 365 -9.13 16.61 13.90
CA VAL A 365 -9.72 16.37 15.22
C VAL A 365 -10.09 17.69 15.86
N TRP A 366 -9.23 18.71 15.71
CA TRP A 366 -9.52 20.09 16.08
C TRP A 366 -9.23 21.05 14.93
N GLU A 367 -10.04 22.07 14.82
CA GLU A 367 -9.75 23.26 14.00
C GLU A 367 -9.85 24.50 14.90
N VAL A 368 -8.76 25.27 14.94
CA VAL A 368 -8.61 26.43 15.80
C VAL A 368 -8.44 27.67 14.92
N ALA A 369 -9.43 28.55 14.91
CA ALA A 369 -9.30 29.84 14.23
C ALA A 369 -8.41 30.77 15.04
N VAL A 370 -7.58 31.54 14.35
CA VAL A 370 -6.61 32.47 14.96
C VAL A 370 -6.74 33.89 14.43
N THR A 371 -6.48 34.84 15.30
CA THR A 371 -6.43 36.26 14.94
C THR A 371 -5.03 36.83 15.16
N ARG A 372 -4.73 37.91 14.44
CA ARG A 372 -3.49 38.66 14.62
C ARG A 372 -3.61 39.57 15.84
N ILE A 373 -2.57 39.57 16.67
CA ILE A 373 -2.38 40.49 17.80
C ILE A 373 -1.06 41.27 17.64
N ARG A 374 -0.79 42.22 18.50
CA ARG A 374 0.50 42.95 18.47
C ARG A 374 1.64 41.99 18.80
N GLY A 375 2.51 41.73 17.82
CA GLY A 375 3.67 40.85 17.95
C GLY A 375 3.40 39.35 17.81
N GLY A 376 2.20 38.97 17.32
CA GLY A 376 1.92 37.55 17.15
C GLY A 376 0.49 37.17 16.76
N ARG A 377 0.03 36.03 17.23
CA ARG A 377 -1.32 35.47 16.99
C ARG A 377 -1.86 34.77 18.22
N ARG A 378 -3.19 34.70 18.34
CA ARG A 378 -3.90 33.92 19.36
C ARG A 378 -5.14 33.25 18.80
N PRO A 379 -5.56 32.11 19.40
CA PRO A 379 -6.85 31.47 19.14
C PRO A 379 -8.03 32.38 19.45
N VAL A 380 -9.09 32.28 18.63
CA VAL A 380 -10.35 33.01 18.86
C VAL A 380 -11.55 32.09 18.89
N SER A 381 -11.48 30.93 18.26
CA SER A 381 -12.48 29.88 18.35
C SER A 381 -11.83 28.51 18.13
N ALA A 382 -12.44 27.47 18.66
CA ALA A 382 -12.05 26.09 18.42
C ALA A 382 -13.28 25.23 18.19
N VAL A 383 -13.16 24.26 17.27
CA VAL A 383 -14.15 23.21 17.05
C VAL A 383 -13.45 21.86 17.13
N VAL A 384 -14.19 20.85 17.53
CA VAL A 384 -13.70 19.46 17.67
C VAL A 384 -14.61 18.50 16.89
N GLU A 385 -14.03 17.47 16.30
CA GLU A 385 -14.76 16.36 15.68
C GLU A 385 -15.38 15.49 16.76
N THR A 386 -16.68 15.21 16.66
CA THR A 386 -17.42 14.36 17.61
C THR A 386 -17.98 13.10 16.98
N SER A 387 -17.67 12.83 15.73
CA SER A 387 -18.07 11.59 15.05
C SER A 387 -17.33 10.37 15.62
N HIS A 388 -18.07 9.38 16.13
CA HIS A 388 -17.51 8.12 16.63
C HIS A 388 -16.74 7.31 15.56
N HIS A 389 -17.02 7.55 14.28
CA HIS A 389 -16.34 6.88 13.17
C HIS A 389 -14.96 7.44 12.84
N ARG A 390 -14.62 8.64 13.40
CA ARG A 390 -13.35 9.29 13.07
C ARG A 390 -12.42 9.48 14.25
N TRP A 391 -12.79 9.72 15.36
CA TRP A 391 -12.17 10.08 16.63
C TRP A 391 -13.07 11.10 17.32
N SER A 392 -13.74 10.67 18.34
CA SER A 392 -14.56 11.61 19.10
C SER A 392 -13.82 12.09 20.34
N VAL A 393 -13.70 13.39 20.44
CA VAL A 393 -13.39 14.09 21.68
C VAL A 393 -14.69 14.77 22.11
N LEU A 394 -15.14 14.49 23.33
CA LEU A 394 -16.31 15.21 23.85
C LEU A 394 -15.93 16.66 24.05
N PRO A 395 -16.77 17.64 23.61
CA PRO A 395 -16.50 19.07 23.77
C PRO A 395 -16.30 19.51 25.22
N THR A 396 -16.82 18.71 26.15
CA THR A 396 -16.74 18.93 27.61
C THR A 396 -15.62 18.18 28.29
N ASP A 397 -14.81 17.40 27.54
CA ASP A 397 -13.71 16.65 28.11
C ASP A 397 -12.55 17.60 28.49
N PRO A 398 -12.25 17.77 29.79
CA PRO A 398 -11.15 18.62 30.24
C PRO A 398 -9.78 18.14 29.76
N HIS A 399 -9.61 16.82 29.50
CA HIS A 399 -8.39 16.29 28.91
C HIS A 399 -8.25 16.70 27.45
N GLY A 400 -9.34 16.90 26.71
CA GLY A 400 -9.33 17.39 25.35
C GLY A 400 -8.70 18.77 25.22
N LEU A 401 -9.07 19.71 26.09
CA LEU A 401 -8.51 21.07 26.11
C LEU A 401 -7.03 21.07 26.53
N THR A 402 -6.67 20.25 27.52
CA THR A 402 -5.28 20.10 27.97
C THR A 402 -4.42 19.55 26.86
N THR A 403 -4.89 18.51 26.17
CA THR A 403 -4.21 17.90 25.02
C THR A 403 -4.05 18.90 23.87
N LEU A 404 -5.12 19.62 23.50
CA LEU A 404 -5.08 20.63 22.45
C LEU A 404 -4.07 21.74 22.78
N SER A 405 -4.10 22.26 24.00
CA SER A 405 -3.18 23.31 24.46
C SER A 405 -1.72 22.84 24.44
N TRP A 406 -1.47 21.61 24.86
CA TRP A 406 -0.14 21.00 24.82
C TRP A 406 0.36 20.83 23.37
N ILE A 407 -0.47 20.29 22.45
CA ILE A 407 -0.11 20.14 21.03
C ILE A 407 0.29 21.49 20.43
N LEU A 408 -0.51 22.52 20.64
CA LEU A 408 -0.29 23.83 20.06
C LEU A 408 0.96 24.53 20.59
N ARG A 409 1.28 24.36 21.87
CA ARG A 409 2.52 24.86 22.49
C ARG A 409 3.76 24.12 22.00
N THR A 410 3.72 22.78 21.97
CA THR A 410 4.83 21.94 21.53
C THR A 410 5.15 22.15 20.06
N ALA A 411 4.13 22.22 19.20
CA ALA A 411 4.32 22.49 17.79
C ALA A 411 4.97 23.85 17.51
N ALA A 412 4.63 24.88 18.30
CA ALA A 412 5.19 26.22 18.17
C ALA A 412 6.62 26.33 18.74
N ALA A 413 6.95 25.58 19.78
CA ALA A 413 8.27 25.59 20.40
C ALA A 413 9.34 24.93 19.52
N GLY A 414 8.95 23.94 18.71
CA GLY A 414 9.90 23.16 17.90
C GLY A 414 10.80 22.26 18.75
N GLU A 415 10.43 21.99 20.01
CA GLU A 415 11.22 21.21 20.96
C GLU A 415 10.74 19.75 21.04
N ARG A 416 11.68 18.83 21.23
CA ARG A 416 11.37 17.44 21.63
C ARG A 416 10.91 17.46 23.09
N SER A 417 9.62 17.50 23.34
CA SER A 417 9.10 17.48 24.72
C SER A 417 9.15 16.08 25.32
N ALA A 418 9.85 15.97 26.45
CA ALA A 418 9.89 14.75 27.27
C ALA A 418 8.71 14.64 28.28
N LEU A 419 7.77 15.56 28.27
CA LEU A 419 6.69 15.61 29.25
C LEU A 419 5.33 15.34 28.59
N ARG A 420 4.76 14.20 28.95
CA ARG A 420 3.34 13.88 28.70
C ARG A 420 2.45 14.57 29.74
N PRO A 421 1.25 15.09 29.37
CA PRO A 421 0.20 15.31 30.35
C PRO A 421 -0.39 13.99 30.82
#